data_21913bbbb137e27505673767b4a96452
#
_entry.id   21913bbbb137e27505673767b4a96452
#
_cell.length_a   1.000
_cell.length_b   1.000
_cell.length_c   1.000
_cell.angle_alpha   90.00
_cell.angle_beta   90.00
_cell.angle_gamma   90.00
#
_symmetry.space_group_name_H-M   'P 1'
#
loop_
_entity.id
_entity.type
_entity.pdbx_description
1 polymer ?
#
loop_
_entity_poly.entity_id
_entity_poly.type
_entity_poly.pdbx_seq_one_letter_code
_entity_poly.pdbx_strand_id
1 'polypeptide(L)'
;MKLDRGIGTFAGSVAERIRAWGVVGTVPRAAAAALIVFSILYVLVITKPAGEFGGGNWRTTNFGSAIHDPGSFARVLLDAVTFAALLFIVASGFSLIFGLMRVVNMAHGSFYLLGGYIAYEVQQSMNPEGQGFSLQSFQVSTWEWVAPLLVTVAVIAGFGLGVQQLLLRWNQGQDLRQALITIAVSIIVADQVIAHFPRHVPEGAPRFGGNAVSIAWPGWTQRFVDLKLFGVEYSLARLVMLALGIAVGIALYLWLYKTRTGMVIRAGVDDRQMTSALGINIHVVFAIAFVVGASLAAFGAVVGTSQGNVAQLQDGQWLLYSLVVVIVGGMGSLLGAAVGSLLYGLVFMFSASYLPTTGNECCTQYSIVFTFALLALVLAFRPQGLFGRTA
;
A
#
# COMPACT_ATOMS: atom_id res chain seq x y z
N MET A 1 -19.33 59.31 -5.45
CA MET A 1 -19.98 58.36 -6.35
C MET A 1 -19.16 58.15 -7.65
N LYS A 2 -17.83 58.17 -7.61
CA LYS A 2 -16.95 57.90 -8.77
C LYS A 2 -15.79 56.93 -8.50
N LEU A 3 -15.65 56.43 -7.27
CA LEU A 3 -14.57 55.47 -6.91
C LEU A 3 -14.96 53.99 -7.13
N ASP A 4 -16.25 53.67 -7.21
CA ASP A 4 -16.72 52.28 -7.31
C ASP A 4 -16.62 51.66 -8.71
N ARG A 5 -16.52 52.49 -9.77
CA ARG A 5 -16.38 51.99 -11.15
C ARG A 5 -14.95 51.59 -11.52
N GLY A 6 -13.96 52.09 -10.79
CA GLY A 6 -12.53 51.77 -11.07
C GLY A 6 -12.08 50.41 -10.53
N ILE A 7 -12.65 50.01 -9.40
CA ILE A 7 -12.26 48.72 -8.75
C ILE A 7 -12.87 47.52 -9.49
N GLY A 8 -14.11 47.67 -9.99
CA GLY A 8 -14.79 46.62 -10.77
C GLY A 8 -14.12 46.32 -12.12
N THR A 9 -13.60 47.35 -12.80
CA THR A 9 -12.88 47.19 -14.07
C THR A 9 -11.48 46.62 -13.87
N PHE A 10 -10.81 46.94 -12.76
CA PHE A 10 -9.49 46.39 -12.44
C PHE A 10 -9.59 44.92 -12.03
N ALA A 11 -10.57 44.54 -11.20
CA ALA A 11 -10.84 43.16 -10.84
C ALA A 11 -11.27 42.31 -12.07
N GLY A 12 -12.05 42.85 -12.99
CA GLY A 12 -12.41 42.21 -14.26
C GLY A 12 -11.20 41.97 -15.16
N SER A 13 -10.32 42.96 -15.30
CA SER A 13 -9.10 42.81 -16.15
C SER A 13 -8.08 41.87 -15.55
N VAL A 14 -7.99 41.78 -14.22
CA VAL A 14 -7.14 40.81 -13.52
C VAL A 14 -7.70 39.38 -13.66
N ALA A 15 -9.04 39.23 -13.52
CA ALA A 15 -9.70 37.93 -13.72
C ALA A 15 -9.65 37.46 -15.19
N GLU A 16 -9.71 38.36 -16.16
CA GLU A 16 -9.51 38.03 -17.58
C GLU A 16 -8.03 37.72 -17.88
N ARG A 17 -7.08 38.43 -17.29
CA ARG A 17 -5.65 38.05 -17.39
C ARG A 17 -5.37 36.72 -16.72
N ILE A 18 -5.98 36.40 -15.60
CA ILE A 18 -5.87 35.06 -14.95
C ILE A 18 -6.54 33.99 -15.82
N ARG A 19 -7.64 34.27 -16.51
CA ARG A 19 -8.23 33.34 -17.50
C ARG A 19 -7.44 33.25 -18.81
N ALA A 20 -6.84 34.34 -19.28
CA ALA A 20 -5.90 34.30 -20.40
C ALA A 20 -4.61 33.54 -20.05
N TRP A 21 -4.28 33.41 -18.77
CA TRP A 21 -3.31 32.45 -18.24
C TRP A 21 -3.85 31.02 -18.17
N GLY A 22 -4.73 30.62 -19.09
CA GLY A 22 -4.96 29.22 -19.45
C GLY A 22 -3.65 28.44 -19.70
N VAL A 23 -2.58 29.19 -19.96
CA VAL A 23 -1.20 28.75 -19.96
C VAL A 23 -0.75 28.19 -18.59
N VAL A 24 -1.23 28.68 -17.46
CA VAL A 24 -0.85 28.20 -16.13
C VAL A 24 -1.36 26.76 -15.86
N GLY A 25 -2.45 26.36 -16.48
CA GLY A 25 -2.93 24.97 -16.45
C GLY A 25 -2.19 24.02 -17.39
N THR A 26 -1.53 24.56 -18.42
CA THR A 26 -0.77 23.75 -19.39
C THR A 26 0.71 23.62 -19.02
N VAL A 27 1.29 24.61 -18.32
CA VAL A 27 2.71 24.57 -17.87
C VAL A 27 2.97 23.41 -16.92
N PRO A 28 2.20 23.14 -15.86
CA PRO A 28 2.45 21.99 -15.01
C PRO A 28 2.21 20.65 -15.73
N ARG A 29 1.27 20.62 -16.71
CA ARG A 29 1.05 19.42 -17.54
C ARG A 29 2.23 19.18 -18.50
N ALA A 30 2.74 20.21 -19.12
CA ALA A 30 3.91 20.13 -19.98
C ALA A 30 5.19 19.78 -19.19
N ALA A 31 5.37 20.37 -18.00
CA ALA A 31 6.48 20.05 -17.10
C ALA A 31 6.40 18.60 -16.59
N ALA A 32 5.22 18.11 -16.23
CA ALA A 32 5.02 16.72 -15.85
C ALA A 32 5.27 15.76 -17.01
N ALA A 33 4.77 16.07 -18.22
CA ALA A 33 5.05 15.29 -19.40
C ALA A 33 6.56 15.30 -19.75
N ALA A 34 7.23 16.45 -19.63
CA ALA A 34 8.66 16.57 -19.82
C ALA A 34 9.47 15.76 -18.78
N LEU A 35 9.04 15.75 -17.50
CA LEU A 35 9.64 14.91 -16.46
C LEU A 35 9.45 13.42 -16.73
N ILE A 36 8.29 13.00 -17.26
CA ILE A 36 8.04 11.61 -17.66
C ILE A 36 8.97 11.24 -18.82
N VAL A 37 8.97 12.06 -19.87
CA VAL A 37 9.82 11.83 -21.06
C VAL A 37 11.29 11.84 -20.65
N PHE A 38 11.70 12.77 -19.79
CA PHE A 38 13.06 12.82 -19.26
C PHE A 38 13.38 11.59 -18.41
N SER A 39 12.47 11.14 -17.55
CA SER A 39 12.66 9.92 -16.74
C SER A 39 12.75 8.68 -17.62
N ILE A 40 11.90 8.57 -18.65
CA ILE A 40 11.94 7.48 -19.63
C ILE A 40 13.24 7.54 -20.44
N LEU A 41 13.62 8.72 -20.95
CA LEU A 41 14.87 8.91 -21.68
C LEU A 41 16.10 8.69 -20.80
N TYR A 42 16.06 9.14 -19.54
CA TYR A 42 17.12 8.91 -18.56
C TYR A 42 17.30 7.40 -18.31
N VAL A 43 16.22 6.66 -18.11
CA VAL A 43 16.24 5.20 -17.96
C VAL A 43 16.76 4.55 -19.24
N LEU A 44 16.32 4.98 -20.42
CA LEU A 44 16.76 4.45 -21.72
C LEU A 44 18.22 4.78 -22.04
N VAL A 45 18.71 5.97 -21.64
CA VAL A 45 20.09 6.42 -21.95
C VAL A 45 21.11 5.88 -20.93
N ILE A 46 20.75 5.76 -19.65
CA ILE A 46 21.63 5.18 -18.62
C ILE A 46 21.74 3.67 -18.77
N THR A 47 20.78 3.01 -19.40
CA THR A 47 20.82 1.58 -19.69
C THR A 47 21.71 1.27 -20.92
N LYS A 48 22.98 1.68 -20.89
CA LYS A 48 23.96 1.18 -21.86
C LYS A 48 24.17 -0.32 -21.68
N PRO A 49 24.24 -1.10 -22.77
CA PRO A 49 24.52 -2.53 -22.65
C PRO A 49 25.85 -2.75 -21.90
N ALA A 50 25.85 -3.70 -20.98
CA ALA A 50 26.98 -4.04 -20.12
C ALA A 50 28.11 -4.71 -20.92
N GLY A 51 28.73 -3.97 -21.85
CA GLY A 51 29.79 -4.48 -22.73
C GLY A 51 31.06 -3.66 -22.72
N GLU A 52 31.06 -2.44 -22.22
CA GLU A 52 32.17 -1.50 -22.44
C GLU A 52 32.93 -1.00 -21.21
N PHE A 53 32.61 -1.45 -19.99
CA PHE A 53 33.43 -1.12 -18.82
C PHE A 53 33.91 -2.38 -18.13
N GLY A 54 35.23 -2.58 -18.19
CA GLY A 54 35.94 -3.79 -17.82
C GLY A 54 35.65 -4.32 -16.43
N GLY A 55 35.54 -5.64 -16.35
CA GLY A 55 36.05 -6.46 -15.24
C GLY A 55 35.20 -6.59 -14.00
N GLY A 56 33.89 -6.46 -14.02
CA GLY A 56 33.03 -6.79 -12.88
C GLY A 56 31.69 -7.36 -13.37
N ASN A 57 31.16 -8.36 -12.66
CA ASN A 57 29.86 -8.98 -12.91
C ASN A 57 28.70 -7.99 -12.71
N TRP A 58 28.63 -6.97 -13.50
CA TRP A 58 27.54 -5.99 -13.52
C TRP A 58 26.37 -6.60 -14.29
N ARG A 59 25.50 -7.32 -13.64
CA ARG A 59 24.17 -7.63 -14.19
C ARG A 59 23.33 -6.36 -14.13
N THR A 60 23.54 -5.45 -15.06
CA THR A 60 22.60 -4.39 -15.33
C THR A 60 21.39 -5.00 -16.00
N THR A 61 20.29 -5.15 -15.28
CA THR A 61 19.01 -5.49 -15.87
C THR A 61 18.51 -4.24 -16.60
N ASN A 62 18.67 -4.22 -17.90
CA ASN A 62 18.24 -3.13 -18.77
C ASN A 62 16.78 -3.30 -19.17
N PHE A 63 16.05 -2.20 -19.33
CA PHE A 63 14.74 -2.21 -19.98
C PHE A 63 14.80 -2.82 -21.40
N GLY A 64 15.96 -2.71 -22.07
CA GLY A 64 16.27 -3.41 -23.33
C GLY A 64 16.26 -4.93 -23.17
N SER A 65 16.66 -5.50 -22.02
CA SER A 65 16.60 -6.94 -21.77
C SER A 65 15.15 -7.43 -21.65
N ALA A 66 14.21 -6.57 -21.22
CA ALA A 66 12.80 -6.91 -21.18
C ALA A 66 12.21 -7.21 -22.56
N ILE A 67 12.71 -6.53 -23.60
CA ILE A 67 12.27 -6.74 -24.98
C ILE A 67 12.90 -8.02 -25.56
N HIS A 68 14.12 -8.37 -25.13
CA HIS A 68 14.86 -9.53 -25.62
C HIS A 68 14.52 -10.83 -24.90
N ASP A 69 13.98 -10.74 -23.66
CA ASP A 69 13.53 -11.88 -22.86
C ASP A 69 12.08 -11.70 -22.42
N PRO A 70 11.10 -12.13 -23.26
CA PRO A 70 9.68 -12.03 -22.94
C PRO A 70 9.29 -12.85 -21.70
N GLY A 71 10.04 -13.88 -21.35
CA GLY A 71 9.81 -14.67 -20.12
C GLY A 71 10.09 -13.86 -18.86
N SER A 72 11.22 -13.17 -18.80
CA SER A 72 11.54 -12.26 -17.67
C SER A 72 10.56 -11.10 -17.57
N PHE A 73 10.15 -10.52 -18.71
CA PHE A 73 9.12 -9.47 -18.70
C PHE A 73 7.79 -9.97 -18.14
N ALA A 74 7.34 -11.15 -18.54
CA ALA A 74 6.11 -11.75 -18.04
C ALA A 74 6.20 -12.04 -16.52
N ARG A 75 7.35 -12.50 -16.02
CA ARG A 75 7.57 -12.68 -14.57
C ARG A 75 7.45 -11.36 -13.81
N VAL A 76 8.14 -10.30 -14.26
CA VAL A 76 8.07 -8.98 -13.62
C VAL A 76 6.65 -8.42 -13.65
N LEU A 77 5.91 -8.62 -14.74
CA LEU A 77 4.51 -8.22 -14.83
C LEU A 77 3.63 -8.98 -13.83
N LEU A 78 3.80 -10.29 -13.72
CA LEU A 78 3.08 -11.12 -12.74
C LEU A 78 3.45 -10.73 -11.30
N ASP A 79 4.73 -10.47 -11.03
CA ASP A 79 5.20 -9.99 -9.74
C ASP A 79 4.58 -8.63 -9.40
N ALA A 80 4.46 -7.72 -10.37
CA ALA A 80 3.82 -6.44 -10.19
C ALA A 80 2.32 -6.57 -9.85
N VAL A 81 1.60 -7.46 -10.55
CA VAL A 81 0.17 -7.70 -10.31
C VAL A 81 -0.07 -8.39 -8.97
N THR A 82 0.75 -9.36 -8.59
CA THR A 82 0.62 -10.04 -7.30
C THR A 82 0.98 -9.13 -6.14
N PHE A 83 2.02 -8.31 -6.26
CA PHE A 83 2.35 -7.28 -5.27
C PHE A 83 1.25 -6.21 -5.18
N ALA A 84 0.69 -5.79 -6.31
CA ALA A 84 -0.47 -4.90 -6.34
C ALA A 84 -1.69 -5.47 -5.59
N ALA A 85 -1.92 -6.79 -5.67
CA ALA A 85 -2.99 -7.46 -4.94
C ALA A 85 -2.79 -7.37 -3.41
N LEU A 86 -1.56 -7.57 -2.94
CA LEU A 86 -1.21 -7.37 -1.53
C LEU A 86 -1.43 -5.93 -1.08
N LEU A 87 -0.91 -4.97 -1.86
CA LEU A 87 -1.10 -3.54 -1.59
C LEU A 87 -2.57 -3.15 -1.59
N PHE A 88 -3.36 -3.72 -2.50
CA PHE A 88 -4.79 -3.48 -2.55
C PHE A 88 -5.50 -3.92 -1.26
N ILE A 89 -5.16 -5.09 -0.71
CA ILE A 89 -5.74 -5.54 0.56
C ILE A 89 -5.50 -4.50 1.65
N VAL A 90 -4.26 -4.07 1.85
CA VAL A 90 -3.89 -3.11 2.90
C VAL A 90 -4.48 -1.72 2.61
N ALA A 91 -4.31 -1.22 1.38
CA ALA A 91 -4.77 0.12 0.99
C ALA A 91 -6.30 0.25 0.94
N SER A 92 -7.03 -0.84 0.66
CA SER A 92 -8.51 -0.81 0.70
C SER A 92 -9.02 -0.57 2.11
N GLY A 93 -8.36 -1.15 3.13
CA GLY A 93 -8.64 -0.86 4.54
C GLY A 93 -8.37 0.60 4.90
N PHE A 94 -7.24 1.13 4.45
CA PHE A 94 -6.90 2.54 4.64
C PHE A 94 -7.90 3.47 3.92
N SER A 95 -8.26 3.15 2.67
CA SER A 95 -9.23 3.91 1.89
C SER A 95 -10.62 3.95 2.54
N LEU A 96 -11.04 2.83 3.16
CA LEU A 96 -12.31 2.74 3.87
C LEU A 96 -12.34 3.65 5.11
N ILE A 97 -11.27 3.60 5.93
CA ILE A 97 -11.14 4.47 7.13
C ILE A 97 -11.10 5.93 6.70
N PHE A 98 -10.21 6.27 5.75
CA PHE A 98 -10.04 7.65 5.30
C PHE A 98 -11.32 8.21 4.65
N GLY A 99 -11.98 7.42 3.79
CA GLY A 99 -13.20 7.85 3.10
C GLY A 99 -14.29 8.30 4.07
N LEU A 100 -14.42 7.61 5.21
CA LEU A 100 -15.46 7.91 6.20
C LEU A 100 -15.04 8.99 7.20
N MET A 101 -13.81 8.91 7.70
CA MET A 101 -13.32 9.82 8.74
C MET A 101 -12.75 11.13 8.18
N ARG A 102 -12.33 11.14 6.91
CA ARG A 102 -11.61 12.23 6.22
C ARG A 102 -10.30 12.61 6.91
N VAL A 103 -9.80 11.76 7.79
CA VAL A 103 -8.54 11.92 8.52
C VAL A 103 -7.63 10.73 8.23
N VAL A 104 -6.36 11.02 8.01
CA VAL A 104 -5.33 9.99 7.81
C VAL A 104 -5.10 9.25 9.13
N ASN A 105 -5.36 7.94 9.14
CA ASN A 105 -5.02 7.08 10.26
C ASN A 105 -3.54 6.68 10.19
N MET A 106 -2.67 7.38 10.94
CA MET A 106 -1.23 7.12 10.94
C MET A 106 -0.87 5.77 11.58
N ALA A 107 -1.75 5.19 12.41
CA ALA A 107 -1.54 3.87 13.00
C ALA A 107 -1.83 2.70 12.04
N HIS A 108 -2.25 2.96 10.79
CA HIS A 108 -2.60 1.89 9.86
C HIS A 108 -1.42 0.97 9.52
N GLY A 109 -0.23 1.55 9.31
CA GLY A 109 1.00 0.79 9.10
C GLY A 109 1.40 -0.03 10.34
N SER A 110 1.11 0.48 11.53
CA SER A 110 1.40 -0.23 12.77
C SER A 110 0.45 -1.40 13.02
N PHE A 111 -0.82 -1.33 12.52
CA PHE A 111 -1.71 -2.50 12.49
C PHE A 111 -1.16 -3.60 11.58
N TYR A 112 -0.57 -3.23 10.45
CA TYR A 112 0.14 -4.18 9.60
C TYR A 112 1.36 -4.76 10.32
N LEU A 113 2.22 -3.94 10.89
CA LEU A 113 3.43 -4.39 11.59
C LEU A 113 3.08 -5.35 12.73
N LEU A 114 2.21 -4.94 13.64
CA LEU A 114 1.77 -5.75 14.78
C LEU A 114 1.10 -7.05 14.32
N GLY A 115 0.31 -6.97 13.24
CA GLY A 115 -0.33 -8.14 12.63
C GLY A 115 0.70 -9.18 12.15
N GLY A 116 1.77 -8.74 11.48
CA GLY A 116 2.85 -9.64 11.04
C GLY A 116 3.54 -10.35 12.21
N TYR A 117 3.83 -9.63 13.28
CA TYR A 117 4.47 -10.21 14.47
C TYR A 117 3.54 -11.15 15.24
N ILE A 118 2.28 -10.81 15.43
CA ILE A 118 1.29 -11.72 16.05
C ILE A 118 1.14 -13.00 15.24
N ALA A 119 1.05 -12.89 13.91
CA ALA A 119 0.94 -14.06 13.03
C ALA A 119 2.17 -14.98 13.16
N TYR A 120 3.36 -14.39 13.26
CA TYR A 120 4.60 -15.13 13.48
C TYR A 120 4.58 -15.88 14.81
N GLU A 121 4.25 -15.22 15.92
CA GLU A 121 4.19 -15.86 17.25
C GLU A 121 3.16 -16.99 17.29
N VAL A 122 1.99 -16.79 16.70
CA VAL A 122 0.96 -17.84 16.67
C VAL A 122 1.42 -19.02 15.83
N GLN A 123 2.01 -18.80 14.64
CA GLN A 123 2.53 -19.90 13.82
C GLN A 123 3.66 -20.64 14.52
N GLN A 124 4.56 -19.92 15.19
CA GLN A 124 5.69 -20.50 15.91
C GLN A 124 5.24 -21.29 17.13
N SER A 125 4.21 -20.82 17.86
CA SER A 125 3.65 -21.58 18.99
C SER A 125 3.00 -22.89 18.56
N MET A 126 2.51 -22.97 17.32
CA MET A 126 1.95 -24.22 16.75
C MET A 126 3.04 -25.18 16.24
N ASN A 127 4.22 -24.66 15.89
CA ASN A 127 5.35 -25.41 15.37
C ASN A 127 6.65 -25.07 16.12
N PRO A 128 6.82 -25.48 17.37
CA PRO A 128 7.99 -25.13 18.18
C PRO A 128 9.29 -25.74 17.65
N GLU A 129 9.24 -26.80 16.84
CA GLU A 129 10.41 -27.42 16.20
C GLU A 129 10.93 -26.62 15.01
N GLY A 130 10.14 -25.68 14.48
CA GLY A 130 10.48 -24.82 13.36
C GLY A 130 11.35 -23.60 13.72
N GLN A 131 11.97 -23.55 14.87
CA GLN A 131 12.79 -22.42 15.37
C GLN A 131 14.15 -22.25 14.64
N GLY A 132 14.28 -22.70 13.42
CA GLY A 132 15.46 -22.53 12.59
C GLY A 132 15.21 -21.62 11.42
N PHE A 133 16.17 -20.77 11.11
CA PHE A 133 16.21 -19.74 10.10
C PHE A 133 15.97 -20.19 8.63
N SER A 134 15.61 -21.45 8.38
CA SER A 134 15.30 -21.98 7.05
C SER A 134 13.86 -22.46 6.96
N LEU A 135 12.93 -21.51 6.92
CA LEU A 135 11.50 -21.76 6.71
C LEU A 135 11.17 -22.40 5.35
N GLN A 136 12.13 -22.49 4.43
CA GLN A 136 11.95 -23.13 3.11
C GLN A 136 11.83 -24.66 3.14
N SER A 137 12.22 -25.32 4.23
CA SER A 137 12.10 -26.78 4.37
C SER A 137 10.91 -27.24 5.23
N PHE A 138 10.17 -26.31 5.83
CA PHE A 138 9.03 -26.63 6.69
C PHE A 138 7.74 -26.76 5.88
N GLN A 139 7.17 -27.95 5.85
CA GLN A 139 5.84 -28.18 5.29
C GLN A 139 4.78 -27.83 6.35
N VAL A 140 4.37 -26.58 6.37
CA VAL A 140 3.27 -26.09 7.23
C VAL A 140 1.94 -26.60 6.66
N SER A 141 1.07 -27.11 7.52
CA SER A 141 -0.27 -27.51 7.14
C SER A 141 -1.14 -26.26 6.83
N THR A 142 -2.23 -26.45 6.10
CA THR A 142 -3.16 -25.35 5.79
C THR A 142 -3.71 -24.71 7.07
N TRP A 143 -3.96 -25.51 8.11
CA TRP A 143 -4.48 -25.02 9.39
C TRP A 143 -3.45 -24.16 10.15
N GLU A 144 -2.20 -24.52 10.12
CA GLU A 144 -1.11 -23.76 10.73
C GLU A 144 -0.83 -22.42 10.04
N TRP A 145 -1.44 -22.18 8.89
CA TRP A 145 -1.44 -20.88 8.24
C TRP A 145 -2.76 -20.12 8.47
N VAL A 146 -3.90 -20.83 8.47
CA VAL A 146 -5.23 -20.22 8.66
C VAL A 146 -5.45 -19.78 10.10
N ALA A 147 -4.98 -20.55 11.10
CA ALA A 147 -5.15 -20.19 12.49
C ALA A 147 -4.42 -18.87 12.86
N PRO A 148 -3.13 -18.66 12.52
CA PRO A 148 -2.48 -17.35 12.66
C PRO A 148 -3.24 -16.23 11.99
N LEU A 149 -3.78 -16.45 10.78
CA LEU A 149 -4.59 -15.48 10.06
C LEU A 149 -5.83 -15.05 10.87
N LEU A 150 -6.61 -16.03 11.34
CA LEU A 150 -7.86 -15.75 12.08
C LEU A 150 -7.57 -15.06 13.42
N VAL A 151 -6.58 -15.55 14.16
CA VAL A 151 -6.19 -14.96 15.45
C VAL A 151 -5.69 -13.54 15.26
N THR A 152 -4.80 -13.31 14.31
CA THR A 152 -4.25 -11.98 14.03
C THR A 152 -5.34 -11.00 13.64
N VAL A 153 -6.23 -11.38 12.72
CA VAL A 153 -7.33 -10.53 12.29
C VAL A 153 -8.26 -10.21 13.47
N ALA A 154 -8.58 -11.19 14.32
CA ALA A 154 -9.43 -10.98 15.49
C ALA A 154 -8.77 -10.05 16.53
N VAL A 155 -7.48 -10.24 16.81
CA VAL A 155 -6.75 -9.41 17.79
C VAL A 155 -6.64 -7.97 17.28
N ILE A 156 -6.24 -7.77 16.02
CA ILE A 156 -6.11 -6.42 15.45
C ILE A 156 -7.48 -5.75 15.25
N ALA A 157 -8.54 -6.50 14.94
CA ALA A 157 -9.91 -5.98 14.92
C ALA A 157 -10.33 -5.47 16.30
N GLY A 158 -10.06 -6.24 17.35
CA GLY A 158 -10.32 -5.85 18.73
C GLY A 158 -9.49 -4.64 19.17
N PHE A 159 -8.21 -4.63 18.84
CA PHE A 159 -7.30 -3.50 19.10
C PHE A 159 -7.78 -2.23 18.37
N GLY A 160 -8.13 -2.36 17.07
CA GLY A 160 -8.69 -1.27 16.27
C GLY A 160 -10.00 -0.73 16.85
N LEU A 161 -10.89 -1.63 17.32
CA LEU A 161 -12.11 -1.23 18.01
C LEU A 161 -11.79 -0.45 19.31
N GLY A 162 -10.81 -0.90 20.08
CA GLY A 162 -10.32 -0.21 21.26
C GLY A 162 -9.82 1.20 20.95
N VAL A 163 -8.93 1.33 19.96
CA VAL A 163 -8.42 2.64 19.52
C VAL A 163 -9.57 3.55 19.06
N GLN A 164 -10.52 3.04 18.30
CA GLN A 164 -11.66 3.82 17.84
C GLN A 164 -12.57 4.27 18.98
N GLN A 165 -12.93 3.37 19.89
CA GLN A 165 -13.89 3.67 20.96
C GLN A 165 -13.30 4.49 22.12
N LEU A 166 -12.05 4.20 22.50
CA LEU A 166 -11.42 4.83 23.66
C LEU A 166 -10.72 6.15 23.30
N LEU A 167 -10.13 6.26 22.10
CA LEU A 167 -9.28 7.39 21.76
C LEU A 167 -9.91 8.30 20.69
N LEU A 168 -10.44 7.73 19.60
CA LEU A 168 -10.88 8.54 18.45
C LEU A 168 -12.32 9.04 18.58
N ARG A 169 -13.19 8.29 19.23
CA ARG A 169 -14.62 8.64 19.39
C ARG A 169 -14.82 10.03 19.98
N TRP A 170 -14.03 10.40 21.00
CA TRP A 170 -14.14 11.67 21.72
C TRP A 170 -13.59 12.87 20.93
N ASN A 171 -12.77 12.60 19.92
CA ASN A 171 -12.09 13.61 19.11
C ASN A 171 -12.64 13.71 17.70
N GLN A 172 -13.84 13.21 17.43
CA GLN A 172 -14.47 13.27 16.12
C GLN A 172 -14.74 14.72 15.69
N GLY A 173 -14.39 15.04 14.43
CA GLY A 173 -14.47 16.41 13.89
C GLY A 173 -13.26 17.29 14.20
N GLN A 174 -12.24 16.76 14.89
CA GLN A 174 -10.98 17.45 15.17
C GLN A 174 -9.82 16.73 14.49
N ASP A 175 -9.64 16.99 13.20
CA ASP A 175 -8.75 16.23 12.32
C ASP A 175 -7.31 16.19 12.83
N LEU A 176 -6.78 17.32 13.32
CA LEU A 176 -5.43 17.40 13.85
C LEU A 176 -5.24 16.54 15.10
N ARG A 177 -6.23 16.53 16.02
CA ARG A 177 -6.14 15.71 17.24
C ARG A 177 -6.20 14.22 16.90
N GLN A 178 -7.07 13.82 15.98
CA GLN A 178 -7.15 12.43 15.53
C GLN A 178 -5.83 11.98 14.89
N ALA A 179 -5.22 12.81 14.05
CA ALA A 179 -3.93 12.52 13.45
C ALA A 179 -2.83 12.36 14.52
N LEU A 180 -2.75 13.29 15.49
CA LEU A 180 -1.77 13.21 16.60
C LEU A 180 -1.96 11.95 17.47
N ILE A 181 -3.22 11.59 17.78
CA ILE A 181 -3.53 10.38 18.54
C ILE A 181 -3.08 9.13 17.78
N THR A 182 -3.36 9.05 16.48
CA THR A 182 -2.95 7.88 15.68
C THR A 182 -1.45 7.80 15.48
N ILE A 183 -0.72 8.93 15.42
CA ILE A 183 0.75 8.96 15.45
C ILE A 183 1.26 8.43 16.81
N ALA A 184 0.69 8.87 17.92
CA ALA A 184 1.08 8.39 19.24
C ALA A 184 0.85 6.87 19.37
N VAL A 185 -0.29 6.35 18.89
CA VAL A 185 -0.58 4.91 18.84
C VAL A 185 0.46 4.19 17.97
N SER A 186 0.82 4.75 16.81
CA SER A 186 1.84 4.17 15.93
C SER A 186 3.19 4.02 16.64
N ILE A 187 3.65 5.08 17.30
CA ILE A 187 4.93 5.08 18.04
C ILE A 187 4.89 4.05 19.19
N ILE A 188 3.80 4.02 19.96
CA ILE A 188 3.64 3.06 21.07
C ILE A 188 3.67 1.63 20.55
N VAL A 189 2.96 1.32 19.45
CA VAL A 189 2.92 -0.02 18.88
C VAL A 189 4.31 -0.42 18.36
N ALA A 190 5.00 0.48 17.64
CA ALA A 190 6.35 0.21 17.15
C ALA A 190 7.34 -0.06 18.29
N ASP A 191 7.29 0.73 19.38
CA ASP A 191 8.11 0.54 20.57
C ASP A 191 7.79 -0.78 21.28
N GLN A 192 6.51 -1.13 21.44
CA GLN A 192 6.09 -2.40 22.06
C GLN A 192 6.53 -3.61 21.20
N VAL A 193 6.50 -3.52 19.89
CA VAL A 193 7.02 -4.57 19.01
C VAL A 193 8.53 -4.74 19.23
N ILE A 194 9.29 -3.64 19.36
CA ILE A 194 10.72 -3.72 19.66
C ILE A 194 11.00 -4.32 21.04
N ALA A 195 10.18 -3.99 22.03
CA ALA A 195 10.37 -4.43 23.42
C ALA A 195 10.00 -5.90 23.64
N HIS A 196 8.93 -6.39 23.03
CA HIS A 196 8.37 -7.71 23.31
C HIS A 196 8.81 -8.82 22.35
N PHE A 197 9.16 -8.45 21.10
CA PHE A 197 9.65 -9.44 20.14
C PHE A 197 11.18 -9.46 20.18
N PRO A 198 11.76 -10.44 20.90
CA PRO A 198 13.19 -10.44 21.22
C PRO A 198 14.05 -10.60 19.98
N ARG A 199 15.24 -10.02 20.09
CA ARG A 199 16.33 -10.07 19.11
C ARG A 199 16.98 -11.47 19.10
N HIS A 200 16.32 -12.48 18.62
CA HIS A 200 16.96 -13.76 18.30
C HIS A 200 17.72 -13.63 16.98
N VAL A 201 18.83 -12.92 17.01
CA VAL A 201 19.82 -13.02 15.95
C VAL A 201 20.71 -14.20 16.33
N PRO A 202 20.71 -15.30 15.57
CA PRO A 202 21.68 -16.39 15.79
C PRO A 202 23.10 -15.82 15.78
N GLU A 203 23.96 -16.22 16.71
CA GLU A 203 25.37 -15.86 16.70
C GLU A 203 25.98 -16.25 15.34
N GLY A 204 26.46 -15.26 14.59
CA GLY A 204 27.02 -15.44 13.24
C GLY A 204 26.15 -15.00 12.07
N ALA A 205 24.91 -14.57 12.28
CA ALA A 205 24.12 -13.98 11.20
C ALA A 205 24.60 -12.56 10.86
N PRO A 206 24.59 -12.16 9.57
CA PRO A 206 24.97 -10.80 9.19
C PRO A 206 24.03 -9.79 9.86
N ARG A 207 24.60 -8.80 10.53
CA ARG A 207 23.89 -7.77 11.31
C ARG A 207 23.03 -6.79 10.49
N PHE A 208 22.74 -7.12 9.25
CA PHE A 208 21.93 -6.30 8.34
C PHE A 208 20.46 -6.76 8.37
N GLY A 209 19.60 -5.97 9.01
CA GLY A 209 18.17 -6.19 9.12
C GLY A 209 17.77 -6.78 10.47
N GLY A 210 17.67 -5.94 11.49
CA GLY A 210 17.21 -6.37 12.80
C GLY A 210 15.85 -7.06 12.73
N ASN A 211 15.75 -8.24 13.31
CA ASN A 211 14.54 -8.97 13.70
C ASN A 211 13.40 -9.00 12.65
N ALA A 212 13.75 -9.28 11.41
CA ALA A 212 12.77 -9.54 10.38
C ALA A 212 12.13 -10.92 10.62
N VAL A 213 10.81 -10.97 10.72
CA VAL A 213 10.04 -12.20 10.88
C VAL A 213 9.34 -12.55 9.58
N SER A 214 9.23 -13.85 9.31
CA SER A 214 8.45 -14.37 8.20
C SER A 214 7.65 -15.57 8.67
N ILE A 215 6.51 -15.82 8.06
CA ILE A 215 5.70 -17.01 8.27
C ILE A 215 5.73 -17.89 7.04
N ALA A 216 5.66 -19.19 7.26
CA ALA A 216 5.71 -20.15 6.17
C ALA A 216 4.35 -20.27 5.49
N TRP A 217 4.34 -20.32 4.16
CA TRP A 217 3.16 -20.71 3.37
C TRP A 217 2.85 -22.21 3.56
N PRO A 218 1.56 -22.62 3.41
CA PRO A 218 1.21 -24.04 3.37
C PRO A 218 2.04 -24.82 2.34
N GLY A 219 2.48 -26.03 2.67
CA GLY A 219 3.40 -26.80 1.85
C GLY A 219 2.92 -27.05 0.42
N TRP A 220 1.58 -27.15 0.19
CA TRP A 220 1.02 -27.31 -1.15
C TRP A 220 1.19 -26.07 -2.04
N THR A 221 1.38 -24.87 -1.47
CA THR A 221 1.59 -23.63 -2.23
C THR A 221 3.05 -23.42 -2.63
N GLN A 222 3.98 -24.17 -2.05
CA GLN A 222 5.43 -24.03 -2.32
C GLN A 222 5.85 -24.69 -3.64
N ARG A 223 4.90 -24.94 -4.53
CA ARG A 223 5.13 -25.52 -5.86
C ARG A 223 5.22 -24.42 -6.91
N PHE A 224 6.03 -24.68 -7.93
CA PHE A 224 6.04 -23.88 -9.14
C PHE A 224 5.02 -24.45 -10.14
N VAL A 225 4.28 -23.57 -10.77
CA VAL A 225 3.34 -23.89 -11.83
C VAL A 225 3.92 -23.40 -13.14
N ASP A 226 4.03 -24.29 -14.11
CA ASP A 226 4.42 -23.92 -15.47
C ASP A 226 3.24 -23.21 -16.14
N LEU A 227 3.32 -21.90 -16.21
CA LEU A 227 2.42 -21.10 -17.00
C LEU A 227 2.91 -21.20 -18.44
N LYS A 228 2.34 -22.08 -19.25
CA LYS A 228 2.65 -22.29 -20.67
C LYS A 228 2.64 -20.98 -21.49
N LEU A 229 2.13 -19.90 -20.92
CA LEU A 229 2.25 -18.54 -21.43
C LEU A 229 3.71 -18.09 -21.24
N PHE A 230 4.47 -18.00 -22.32
CA PHE A 230 5.87 -17.61 -22.36
C PHE A 230 6.88 -18.55 -21.67
N GLY A 231 6.52 -19.79 -21.33
CA GLY A 231 7.42 -20.76 -20.69
C GLY A 231 7.92 -20.32 -19.32
N VAL A 232 7.07 -19.64 -18.55
CA VAL A 232 7.43 -19.09 -17.23
C VAL A 232 6.96 -20.00 -16.13
N GLU A 233 7.89 -20.51 -15.33
CA GLU A 233 7.59 -21.14 -14.05
C GLU A 233 7.30 -20.08 -13.00
N TYR A 234 6.12 -20.12 -12.37
CA TYR A 234 5.70 -19.14 -11.39
C TYR A 234 5.27 -19.79 -10.07
N SER A 235 5.59 -19.15 -8.94
CA SER A 235 5.26 -19.67 -7.60
C SER A 235 3.75 -19.70 -7.38
N LEU A 236 3.22 -20.86 -6.98
CA LEU A 236 1.80 -21.02 -6.65
C LEU A 236 1.40 -20.13 -5.46
N ALA A 237 2.29 -19.92 -4.47
CA ALA A 237 2.04 -19.02 -3.34
C ALA A 237 1.70 -17.59 -3.79
N ARG A 238 2.37 -17.07 -4.82
CA ARG A 238 2.08 -15.73 -5.38
C ARG A 238 0.74 -15.70 -6.11
N LEU A 239 0.37 -16.79 -6.81
CA LEU A 239 -0.95 -16.91 -7.43
C LEU A 239 -2.06 -16.98 -6.37
N VAL A 240 -1.83 -17.67 -5.26
CA VAL A 240 -2.75 -17.68 -4.10
C VAL A 240 -2.89 -16.27 -3.51
N MET A 241 -1.79 -15.53 -3.36
CA MET A 241 -1.82 -14.14 -2.91
C MET A 241 -2.67 -13.26 -3.85
N LEU A 242 -2.52 -13.42 -5.16
CA LEU A 242 -3.36 -12.73 -6.15
C LEU A 242 -4.84 -13.12 -6.00
N ALA A 243 -5.13 -14.40 -5.87
CA ALA A 243 -6.49 -14.88 -5.67
C ALA A 243 -7.13 -14.34 -4.38
N LEU A 244 -6.36 -14.28 -3.29
CA LEU A 244 -6.80 -13.65 -2.03
C LEU A 244 -7.10 -12.17 -2.20
N GLY A 245 -6.26 -11.41 -2.91
CA GLY A 245 -6.51 -9.99 -3.21
C GLY A 245 -7.79 -9.78 -4.02
N ILE A 246 -8.02 -10.60 -5.04
CA ILE A 246 -9.24 -10.56 -5.84
C ILE A 246 -10.46 -10.94 -4.98
N ALA A 247 -10.35 -11.99 -4.17
CA ALA A 247 -11.44 -12.43 -3.29
C ALA A 247 -11.83 -11.35 -2.27
N VAL A 248 -10.83 -10.70 -1.64
CA VAL A 248 -11.06 -9.56 -0.75
C VAL A 248 -11.72 -8.40 -1.50
N GLY A 249 -11.27 -8.10 -2.72
CA GLY A 249 -11.86 -7.06 -3.55
C GLY A 249 -13.35 -7.33 -3.86
N ILE A 250 -13.67 -8.55 -4.26
CA ILE A 250 -15.05 -8.97 -4.51
C ILE A 250 -15.87 -8.92 -3.21
N ALA A 251 -15.32 -9.44 -2.10
CA ALA A 251 -16.02 -9.44 -0.82
C ALA A 251 -16.31 -8.00 -0.33
N LEU A 252 -15.34 -7.09 -0.42
CA LEU A 252 -15.53 -5.69 -0.09
C LEU A 252 -16.55 -5.00 -1.01
N TYR A 253 -16.47 -5.27 -2.32
CA TYR A 253 -17.43 -4.74 -3.27
C TYR A 253 -18.86 -5.21 -2.93
N LEU A 254 -19.06 -6.51 -2.73
CA LEU A 254 -20.36 -7.06 -2.35
C LEU A 254 -20.84 -6.50 -1.02
N TRP A 255 -19.96 -6.43 -0.02
CA TRP A 255 -20.29 -5.88 1.28
C TRP A 255 -20.70 -4.40 1.20
N LEU A 256 -19.91 -3.55 0.51
CA LEU A 256 -20.20 -2.13 0.38
C LEU A 256 -21.44 -1.84 -0.48
N TYR A 257 -21.67 -2.60 -1.56
CA TYR A 257 -22.71 -2.26 -2.53
C TYR A 257 -24.00 -3.08 -2.38
N LYS A 258 -23.94 -4.25 -1.73
CA LYS A 258 -25.09 -5.16 -1.62
C LYS A 258 -25.65 -5.30 -0.20
N THR A 259 -24.96 -4.78 0.84
CA THR A 259 -25.43 -4.88 2.23
C THR A 259 -25.97 -3.56 2.77
N ARG A 260 -26.85 -3.65 3.78
CA ARG A 260 -27.38 -2.45 4.49
C ARG A 260 -26.27 -1.67 5.18
N THR A 261 -25.33 -2.36 5.81
CA THR A 261 -24.17 -1.74 6.47
C THR A 261 -23.31 -0.95 5.48
N GLY A 262 -23.02 -1.53 4.32
CA GLY A 262 -22.29 -0.84 3.26
C GLY A 262 -23.03 0.38 2.69
N MET A 263 -24.36 0.31 2.60
CA MET A 263 -25.19 1.47 2.19
C MET A 263 -25.07 2.62 3.20
N VAL A 264 -25.14 2.31 4.48
CA VAL A 264 -25.01 3.30 5.57
C VAL A 264 -23.61 3.91 5.59
N ILE A 265 -22.56 3.09 5.40
CA ILE A 265 -21.18 3.59 5.31
C ILE A 265 -21.03 4.57 4.14
N ARG A 266 -21.53 4.25 2.95
CA ARG A 266 -21.46 5.13 1.80
C ARG A 266 -22.24 6.42 2.01
N ALA A 267 -23.45 6.35 2.59
CA ALA A 267 -24.22 7.53 2.97
C ALA A 267 -23.44 8.44 3.94
N GLY A 268 -22.74 7.84 4.93
CA GLY A 268 -21.90 8.58 5.87
C GLY A 268 -20.63 9.18 5.24
N VAL A 269 -20.12 8.58 4.16
CA VAL A 269 -19.01 9.14 3.37
C VAL A 269 -19.48 10.35 2.55
N ASP A 270 -20.67 10.25 1.94
CA ASP A 270 -21.25 11.30 1.10
C ASP A 270 -21.66 12.50 1.97
N ASP A 271 -22.48 12.29 3.00
CA ASP A 271 -22.92 13.34 3.92
C ASP A 271 -23.16 12.79 5.35
N ARG A 272 -22.27 13.16 6.29
CA ARG A 272 -22.37 12.77 7.69
C ARG A 272 -23.55 13.40 8.40
N GLN A 273 -23.82 14.69 8.11
CA GLN A 273 -24.87 15.45 8.82
C GLN A 273 -26.24 14.94 8.44
N MET A 274 -26.47 14.72 7.13
CA MET A 274 -27.70 14.15 6.64
C MET A 274 -27.91 12.71 7.15
N THR A 275 -26.86 11.89 7.15
CA THR A 275 -26.93 10.50 7.67
C THR A 275 -27.30 10.48 9.16
N SER A 276 -26.74 11.39 9.95
CA SER A 276 -27.09 11.55 11.37
C SER A 276 -28.52 12.05 11.56
N ALA A 277 -28.99 12.99 10.72
CA ALA A 277 -30.35 13.52 10.77
C ALA A 277 -31.42 12.44 10.48
N LEU A 278 -31.06 11.40 9.70
CA LEU A 278 -31.91 10.24 9.46
C LEU A 278 -31.94 9.23 10.65
N GLY A 279 -31.34 9.58 11.80
CA GLY A 279 -31.33 8.76 13.00
C GLY A 279 -30.26 7.66 13.03
N ILE A 280 -29.34 7.65 12.07
CA ILE A 280 -28.25 6.64 12.03
C ILE A 280 -27.14 7.07 12.98
N ASN A 281 -26.75 6.16 13.88
CA ASN A 281 -25.64 6.40 14.79
C ASN A 281 -24.29 6.36 14.07
N ILE A 282 -23.76 7.53 13.73
CA ILE A 282 -22.54 7.70 12.97
C ILE A 282 -21.29 7.11 13.69
N HIS A 283 -21.31 7.07 15.03
CA HIS A 283 -20.22 6.49 15.81
C HIS A 283 -20.08 4.98 15.57
N VAL A 284 -21.22 4.27 15.44
CA VAL A 284 -21.23 2.83 15.10
C VAL A 284 -20.72 2.60 13.70
N VAL A 285 -21.10 3.48 12.76
CA VAL A 285 -20.63 3.40 11.37
C VAL A 285 -19.10 3.56 11.30
N PHE A 286 -18.55 4.52 12.05
CA PHE A 286 -17.11 4.73 12.15
C PHE A 286 -16.40 3.55 12.78
N ALA A 287 -16.96 2.98 13.85
CA ALA A 287 -16.39 1.82 14.50
C ALA A 287 -16.31 0.60 13.54
N ILE A 288 -17.40 0.32 12.82
CA ILE A 288 -17.44 -0.78 11.84
C ILE A 288 -16.39 -0.56 10.74
N ALA A 289 -16.32 0.63 10.15
CA ALA A 289 -15.37 0.93 9.09
C ALA A 289 -13.91 0.83 9.59
N PHE A 290 -13.65 1.30 10.81
CA PHE A 290 -12.33 1.25 11.41
C PHE A 290 -11.90 -0.20 11.71
N VAL A 291 -12.79 -1.02 12.28
CA VAL A 291 -12.56 -2.44 12.55
C VAL A 291 -12.28 -3.19 11.26
N VAL A 292 -13.11 -3.00 10.23
CA VAL A 292 -12.89 -3.66 8.93
C VAL A 292 -11.58 -3.19 8.31
N GLY A 293 -11.27 -1.89 8.36
CA GLY A 293 -10.00 -1.37 7.83
C GLY A 293 -8.77 -1.91 8.57
N ALA A 294 -8.82 -1.99 9.90
CA ALA A 294 -7.77 -2.60 10.72
C ALA A 294 -7.62 -4.10 10.43
N SER A 295 -8.76 -4.82 10.28
CA SER A 295 -8.77 -6.24 9.90
C SER A 295 -8.12 -6.49 8.54
N LEU A 296 -8.33 -5.60 7.57
CA LEU A 296 -7.70 -5.70 6.26
C LEU A 296 -6.20 -5.44 6.31
N ALA A 297 -5.75 -4.50 7.15
CA ALA A 297 -4.32 -4.30 7.40
C ALA A 297 -3.69 -5.55 8.00
N ALA A 298 -4.34 -6.17 8.99
CA ALA A 298 -3.90 -7.42 9.61
C ALA A 298 -3.89 -8.59 8.61
N PHE A 299 -4.94 -8.73 7.81
CA PHE A 299 -5.01 -9.75 6.77
C PHE A 299 -3.86 -9.59 5.75
N GLY A 300 -3.65 -8.35 5.28
CA GLY A 300 -2.53 -8.03 4.40
C GLY A 300 -1.17 -8.28 5.04
N ALA A 301 -1.04 -8.06 6.37
CA ALA A 301 0.17 -8.36 7.12
C ALA A 301 0.50 -9.85 7.10
N VAL A 302 -0.47 -10.73 7.36
CA VAL A 302 -0.26 -12.19 7.33
C VAL A 302 0.18 -12.65 5.93
N VAL A 303 -0.53 -12.19 4.90
CA VAL A 303 -0.20 -12.52 3.50
C VAL A 303 1.18 -11.95 3.13
N GLY A 304 1.48 -10.72 3.53
CA GLY A 304 2.76 -10.06 3.25
C GLY A 304 3.93 -10.70 3.97
N THR A 305 3.76 -11.07 5.25
CA THR A 305 4.79 -11.77 6.04
C THR A 305 5.03 -13.19 5.53
N SER A 306 4.02 -13.82 4.90
CA SER A 306 4.20 -15.11 4.22
C SER A 306 4.98 -14.99 2.91
N GLN A 307 4.89 -13.86 2.22
CA GLN A 307 5.58 -13.63 0.94
C GLN A 307 6.99 -13.09 1.12
N GLY A 308 7.22 -12.34 2.18
CA GLY A 308 8.49 -11.70 2.48
C GLY A 308 8.72 -11.60 3.97
N ASN A 309 9.63 -10.72 4.36
CA ASN A 309 9.95 -10.48 5.75
C ASN A 309 9.29 -9.18 6.22
N VAL A 310 8.79 -9.16 7.45
CA VAL A 310 8.39 -7.95 8.15
C VAL A 310 9.44 -7.65 9.22
N ALA A 311 10.09 -6.50 9.09
CA ALA A 311 11.09 -6.04 10.05
C ALA A 311 10.52 -4.95 10.95
N GLN A 312 11.13 -4.77 12.11
CA GLN A 312 10.81 -3.66 13.01
C GLN A 312 10.97 -2.32 12.27
N LEU A 313 10.15 -1.33 12.63
CA LEU A 313 10.13 0.02 12.03
C LEU A 313 9.68 0.08 10.56
N GLN A 314 9.12 -0.98 10.00
CA GLN A 314 8.53 -0.96 8.65
C GLN A 314 7.09 -0.44 8.61
N ASP A 315 6.49 -0.11 9.74
CA ASP A 315 5.15 0.45 9.85
C ASP A 315 4.98 1.73 9.02
N GLY A 316 5.95 2.65 9.08
CA GLY A 316 5.97 3.85 8.27
C GLY A 316 6.01 3.58 6.76
N GLN A 317 6.73 2.55 6.34
CA GLN A 317 6.83 2.15 4.93
C GLN A 317 5.49 1.63 4.39
N TRP A 318 4.82 0.73 5.12
CA TRP A 318 3.51 0.21 4.73
C TRP A 318 2.40 1.27 4.77
N LEU A 319 2.50 2.21 5.72
CA LEU A 319 1.64 3.38 5.74
C LEU A 319 1.82 4.23 4.48
N LEU A 320 3.07 4.54 4.11
CA LEU A 320 3.38 5.32 2.91
C LEU A 320 2.90 4.63 1.63
N TYR A 321 3.09 3.32 1.50
CA TYR A 321 2.59 2.55 0.37
C TYR A 321 1.07 2.67 0.24
N SER A 322 0.35 2.48 1.34
CA SER A 322 -1.11 2.59 1.38
C SER A 322 -1.59 4.02 1.08
N LEU A 323 -0.87 5.02 1.61
CA LEU A 323 -1.19 6.43 1.38
C LEU A 323 -1.03 6.80 -0.10
N VAL A 324 0.09 6.43 -0.73
CA VAL A 324 0.34 6.69 -2.16
C VAL A 324 -0.74 6.02 -3.02
N VAL A 325 -1.05 4.75 -2.75
CA VAL A 325 -2.09 4.01 -3.48
C VAL A 325 -3.44 4.71 -3.39
N VAL A 326 -3.83 5.15 -2.19
CA VAL A 326 -5.15 5.78 -1.97
C VAL A 326 -5.21 7.19 -2.55
N ILE A 327 -4.12 7.96 -2.49
CA ILE A 327 -4.08 9.30 -3.11
C ILE A 327 -4.09 9.18 -4.64
N VAL A 328 -3.28 8.30 -5.21
CA VAL A 328 -3.25 8.06 -6.67
C VAL A 328 -4.61 7.54 -7.16
N GLY A 329 -5.18 6.58 -6.44
CA GLY A 329 -6.47 5.99 -6.79
C GLY A 329 -7.65 6.95 -6.63
N GLY A 330 -7.59 7.84 -5.66
CA GLY A 330 -8.66 8.73 -5.24
C GLY A 330 -9.24 8.32 -3.89
N MET A 331 -9.15 9.22 -2.94
CA MET A 331 -9.48 8.99 -1.53
C MET A 331 -10.93 8.53 -1.34
N GLY A 332 -11.12 7.44 -0.59
CA GLY A 332 -12.46 6.87 -0.30
C GLY A 332 -13.09 6.07 -1.44
N SER A 333 -12.36 5.79 -2.52
CA SER A 333 -12.82 4.98 -3.65
C SER A 333 -12.19 3.57 -3.62
N LEU A 334 -13.01 2.52 -3.51
CA LEU A 334 -12.53 1.14 -3.56
C LEU A 334 -11.93 0.79 -4.95
N LEU A 335 -12.59 1.22 -6.02
CA LEU A 335 -12.08 1.05 -7.38
C LEU A 335 -10.80 1.87 -7.59
N GLY A 336 -10.75 3.08 -6.99
CA GLY A 336 -9.54 3.88 -6.96
C GLY A 336 -8.38 3.16 -6.28
N ALA A 337 -8.61 2.56 -5.11
CA ALA A 337 -7.60 1.78 -4.42
C ALA A 337 -7.09 0.59 -5.27
N ALA A 338 -7.99 -0.10 -6.02
CA ALA A 338 -7.60 -1.21 -6.90
C ALA A 338 -6.72 -0.74 -8.07
N VAL A 339 -7.11 0.34 -8.75
CA VAL A 339 -6.31 0.90 -9.86
C VAL A 339 -5.02 1.54 -9.34
N GLY A 340 -5.08 2.25 -8.20
CA GLY A 340 -3.91 2.84 -7.57
C GLY A 340 -2.88 1.79 -7.16
N SER A 341 -3.31 0.67 -6.56
CA SER A 341 -2.42 -0.44 -6.21
C SER A 341 -1.80 -1.10 -7.44
N LEU A 342 -2.56 -1.27 -8.52
CA LEU A 342 -2.04 -1.82 -9.77
C LEU A 342 -0.96 -0.91 -10.37
N LEU A 343 -1.22 0.39 -10.45
CA LEU A 343 -0.24 1.36 -10.96
C LEU A 343 1.00 1.41 -10.07
N TYR A 344 0.80 1.43 -8.74
CA TYR A 344 1.91 1.39 -7.80
C TYR A 344 2.76 0.13 -7.98
N GLY A 345 2.12 -1.06 -8.01
CA GLY A 345 2.80 -2.34 -8.18
C GLY A 345 3.59 -2.43 -9.48
N LEU A 346 3.01 -1.95 -10.60
CA LEU A 346 3.70 -1.86 -11.88
C LEU A 346 4.95 -0.98 -11.77
N VAL A 347 4.80 0.27 -11.34
CA VAL A 347 5.93 1.20 -11.25
C VAL A 347 7.01 0.68 -10.30
N PHE A 348 6.61 0.14 -9.13
CA PHE A 348 7.53 -0.38 -8.13
C PHE A 348 8.32 -1.58 -8.65
N MET A 349 7.66 -2.61 -9.19
CA MET A 349 8.32 -3.83 -9.64
C MET A 349 9.15 -3.63 -10.91
N PHE A 350 8.64 -2.82 -11.87
CA PHE A 350 9.41 -2.49 -13.06
C PHE A 350 10.65 -1.67 -12.73
N SER A 351 10.54 -0.68 -11.85
CA SER A 351 11.69 0.10 -11.42
C SER A 351 12.69 -0.74 -10.62
N ALA A 352 12.22 -1.64 -9.74
CA ALA A 352 13.07 -2.53 -8.97
C ALA A 352 13.81 -3.55 -9.85
N SER A 353 13.19 -4.01 -10.96
CA SER A 353 13.75 -5.05 -11.82
C SER A 353 14.65 -4.51 -12.93
N TYR A 354 14.35 -3.32 -13.46
CA TYR A 354 15.00 -2.81 -14.66
C TYR A 354 15.92 -1.60 -14.44
N LEU A 355 15.96 -1.02 -13.24
CA LEU A 355 16.91 0.04 -12.93
C LEU A 355 18.31 -0.54 -12.63
N PRO A 356 19.37 0.14 -13.07
CA PRO A 356 20.74 -0.31 -12.82
C PRO A 356 21.07 -0.30 -11.32
N THR A 357 21.73 -1.36 -10.88
CA THR A 357 22.24 -1.47 -9.52
C THR A 357 23.68 -0.98 -9.48
N THR A 358 23.97 0.03 -8.70
CA THR A 358 25.34 0.47 -8.39
C THR A 358 25.77 -0.18 -7.06
N GLY A 359 26.63 -1.19 -7.13
CA GLY A 359 27.20 -1.84 -5.93
C GLY A 359 26.36 -2.98 -5.35
N ASN A 360 26.83 -3.55 -4.24
CA ASN A 360 26.22 -4.70 -3.55
C ASN A 360 24.89 -4.39 -2.83
N GLU A 361 24.36 -3.17 -2.95
CA GLU A 361 23.11 -2.78 -2.30
C GLU A 361 21.96 -2.78 -3.29
N CYS A 362 20.91 -3.53 -2.94
CA CYS A 362 19.70 -3.72 -3.74
C CYS A 362 18.95 -2.43 -4.08
N CYS A 363 18.53 -2.37 -5.29
CA CYS A 363 17.81 -1.37 -6.08
C CYS A 363 16.46 -0.88 -5.52
N THR A 364 16.03 -1.35 -4.37
CA THR A 364 14.74 -1.01 -3.77
C THR A 364 14.61 0.48 -3.42
N GLN A 365 15.70 1.18 -3.20
CA GLN A 365 15.67 2.61 -2.85
C GLN A 365 15.20 3.49 -4.02
N TYR A 366 15.58 3.14 -5.26
CA TYR A 366 15.13 3.89 -6.44
C TYR A 366 13.66 3.65 -6.78
N SER A 367 13.12 2.46 -6.49
CA SER A 367 11.72 2.16 -6.74
C SER A 367 10.77 3.05 -5.92
N ILE A 368 11.18 3.43 -4.70
CA ILE A 368 10.45 4.40 -3.88
C ILE A 368 10.39 5.77 -4.56
N VAL A 369 11.50 6.26 -5.12
CA VAL A 369 11.54 7.54 -5.83
C VAL A 369 10.57 7.55 -7.02
N PHE A 370 10.54 6.47 -7.80
CA PHE A 370 9.62 6.35 -8.95
C PHE A 370 8.15 6.27 -8.53
N THR A 371 7.84 5.66 -7.39
CA THR A 371 6.47 5.64 -6.88
C THR A 371 6.02 7.02 -6.38
N PHE A 372 6.92 7.82 -5.79
CA PHE A 372 6.63 9.22 -5.47
C PHE A 372 6.54 10.10 -6.72
N ALA A 373 7.34 9.84 -7.74
CA ALA A 373 7.21 10.50 -9.04
C ALA A 373 5.86 10.20 -9.69
N LEU A 374 5.38 8.94 -9.62
CA LEU A 374 4.03 8.58 -10.03
C LEU A 374 2.97 9.37 -9.28
N LEU A 375 3.09 9.47 -7.94
CA LEU A 375 2.18 10.26 -7.12
C LEU A 375 2.14 11.71 -7.57
N ALA A 376 3.30 12.36 -7.70
CA ALA A 376 3.41 13.75 -8.14
C ALA A 376 2.80 13.96 -9.52
N LEU A 377 3.03 13.00 -10.43
CA LEU A 377 2.49 13.02 -11.77
C LEU A 377 0.95 12.93 -11.76
N VAL A 378 0.40 11.95 -11.05
CA VAL A 378 -1.07 11.81 -10.98
C VAL A 378 -1.69 13.06 -10.39
N LEU A 379 -1.14 13.61 -9.28
CA LEU A 379 -1.66 14.83 -8.66
C LEU A 379 -1.54 16.07 -9.56
N ALA A 380 -0.52 16.16 -10.40
CA ALA A 380 -0.36 17.24 -11.37
C ALA A 380 -1.48 17.27 -12.42
N PHE A 381 -1.96 16.09 -12.84
CA PHE A 381 -3.04 15.97 -13.84
C PHE A 381 -4.43 15.85 -13.21
N ARG A 382 -4.53 15.15 -12.08
CA ARG A 382 -5.76 14.86 -11.35
C ARG A 382 -5.55 15.07 -9.85
N PRO A 383 -5.72 16.28 -9.30
CA PRO A 383 -5.43 16.59 -7.90
C PRO A 383 -6.33 15.83 -6.91
N GLN A 384 -7.44 15.26 -7.37
CA GLN A 384 -8.33 14.43 -6.56
C GLN A 384 -8.06 12.93 -6.69
N GLY A 385 -6.98 12.54 -7.40
CA GLY A 385 -6.73 11.15 -7.80
C GLY A 385 -7.55 10.72 -9.01
N LEU A 386 -7.35 9.49 -9.45
CA LEU A 386 -7.96 8.97 -10.69
C LEU A 386 -9.48 8.81 -10.59
N PHE A 387 -9.98 8.39 -9.44
CA PHE A 387 -11.40 8.10 -9.17
C PHE A 387 -11.95 8.93 -8.00
N GLY A 388 -11.27 10.02 -7.60
CA GLY A 388 -11.77 10.95 -6.61
C GLY A 388 -13.01 11.71 -7.13
N ARG A 389 -13.96 11.93 -6.24
CA ARG A 389 -15.16 12.75 -6.54
C ARG A 389 -14.84 14.21 -6.31
N THR A 390 -15.27 15.08 -7.22
CA THR A 390 -15.35 16.53 -6.99
C THR A 390 -16.40 16.76 -5.91
N ALA A 391 -15.99 17.28 -4.76
CA ALA A 391 -16.90 17.71 -3.71
C ALA A 391 -17.64 18.97 -4.15
#